data_3e082aca17d0f9d28518e1d33d3bf1ad
#
_entry.id   3e082aca17d0f9d28518e1d33d3bf1ad
#
_cell.length_a   1.000
_cell.length_b   1.000
_cell.length_c   1.000
_cell.angle_alpha   90.00
_cell.angle_beta   90.00
_cell.angle_gamma   90.00
#
_symmetry.space_group_name_H-M   'P 1'
#
loop_
_entity.id
_entity.type
_entity.pdbx_description
1 polymer ?
#
loop_
_entity_poly.entity_id
_entity_poly.type
_entity_poly.pdbx_seq_one_letter_code
_entity_poly.pdbx_strand_id
1 'polypeptide(L)'
;DEIEFVFNAKKIVPSYKNNEVMITINDETEIKGSHLLLAIGRKPNTDKLKIENTEIDINDKGFINVNDHCETNIKGIFALGDCNGKGAFTHTAYNDYQIVDSYLFGDKSRTISDRIATYGLFVDPPLGRCGMTKSEALSKGINVLEGKREMKRISRAKEKAETFGFMSVLVNADTDKIIGASVLGTGGDESKIFWFTKIAE
;
A
#
# COMPACT_ATOMS: atom_id res chain seq x y z
N ASP A 1 -6.98 7.00 26.39
CA ASP A 1 -6.30 6.26 25.33
C ASP A 1 -5.12 5.52 25.94
N GLU A 2 -5.01 4.21 25.64
CA GLU A 2 -4.04 3.31 26.28
C GLU A 2 -2.70 3.27 25.49
N ILE A 3 -2.58 4.04 24.40
CA ILE A 3 -1.40 4.03 23.52
C ILE A 3 -0.79 5.44 23.51
N GLU A 4 0.50 5.51 23.85
CA GLU A 4 1.29 6.71 23.73
C GLU A 4 2.02 6.74 22.38
N PHE A 5 1.93 7.87 21.65
CA PHE A 5 2.59 8.07 20.37
C PHE A 5 3.78 9.02 20.49
N VAL A 6 4.95 8.58 20.06
CA VAL A 6 6.14 9.41 19.94
C VAL A 6 6.43 9.66 18.47
N PHE A 7 6.18 10.88 18.00
CA PHE A 7 6.41 11.28 16.62
C PHE A 7 7.81 11.87 16.42
N ASN A 8 8.27 11.90 15.16
CA ASN A 8 9.57 12.48 14.75
C ASN A 8 10.79 11.77 15.38
N ALA A 9 10.69 10.50 15.70
CA ALA A 9 11.79 9.67 16.14
C ALA A 9 12.78 9.47 14.98
N LYS A 10 13.91 10.22 14.99
CA LYS A 10 14.97 10.13 13.95
C LYS A 10 16.00 9.05 14.25
N LYS A 11 16.24 8.80 15.53
CA LYS A 11 17.19 7.79 16.02
C LYS A 11 16.50 6.95 17.08
N ILE A 12 16.49 5.65 16.87
CA ILE A 12 15.88 4.68 17.80
C ILE A 12 16.93 3.63 18.10
N VAL A 13 17.32 3.52 19.37
CA VAL A 13 18.34 2.56 19.82
C VAL A 13 17.68 1.61 20.83
N PRO A 14 17.41 0.36 20.44
CA PRO A 14 16.93 -0.65 21.37
C PRO A 14 18.08 -1.24 22.20
N SER A 15 17.82 -1.55 23.45
CA SER A 15 18.70 -2.31 24.31
C SER A 15 17.91 -3.30 25.16
N TYR A 16 18.54 -4.38 25.59
CA TYR A 16 17.93 -5.37 26.47
C TYR A 16 18.89 -5.59 27.66
N LYS A 17 18.41 -5.31 28.86
CA LYS A 17 19.20 -5.44 30.07
C LYS A 17 18.30 -5.77 31.26
N ASN A 18 18.75 -6.66 32.15
CA ASN A 18 18.02 -7.05 33.35
C ASN A 18 16.58 -7.54 33.08
N ASN A 19 16.40 -8.29 32.01
CA ASN A 19 15.08 -8.81 31.59
C ASN A 19 14.06 -7.71 31.19
N GLU A 20 14.54 -6.52 30.86
CA GLU A 20 13.76 -5.38 30.45
C GLU A 20 14.24 -4.86 29.08
N VAL A 21 13.30 -4.52 28.20
CA VAL A 21 13.59 -3.82 26.96
C VAL A 21 13.59 -2.32 27.22
N MET A 22 14.60 -1.64 26.74
CA MET A 22 14.69 -0.19 26.77
C MET A 22 14.92 0.36 25.37
N ILE A 23 14.19 1.39 25.01
CA ILE A 23 14.35 2.11 23.75
C ILE A 23 14.77 3.54 24.08
N THR A 24 15.92 3.97 23.54
CA THR A 24 16.35 5.36 23.59
C THR A 24 16.00 6.06 22.27
N ILE A 25 15.25 7.14 22.34
CA ILE A 25 14.78 7.91 21.18
C ILE A 25 15.51 9.25 21.14
N ASN A 26 16.15 9.55 20.01
CA ASN A 26 16.88 10.80 19.76
C ASN A 26 17.98 11.12 20.81
N ASP A 27 18.52 10.09 21.48
CA ASP A 27 19.49 10.19 22.57
C ASP A 27 18.98 10.88 23.87
N GLU A 28 17.69 11.12 24.00
CA GLU A 28 17.09 11.92 25.08
C GLU A 28 15.97 11.18 25.83
N THR A 29 15.09 10.52 25.11
CA THR A 29 13.89 9.88 25.71
C THR A 29 14.11 8.39 25.86
N GLU A 30 13.95 7.87 27.09
CA GLU A 30 14.00 6.45 27.39
C GLU A 30 12.59 5.90 27.63
N ILE A 31 12.23 4.83 26.89
CA ILE A 31 11.00 4.07 27.07
C ILE A 31 11.36 2.65 27.48
N LYS A 32 10.74 2.16 28.55
CA LYS A 32 10.94 0.82 29.07
C LYS A 32 9.71 -0.05 28.86
N GLY A 33 9.94 -1.32 28.56
CA GLY A 33 8.87 -2.27 28.35
C GLY A 33 9.32 -3.72 28.49
N SER A 34 8.36 -4.61 28.57
CA SER A 34 8.62 -6.06 28.61
C SER A 34 8.90 -6.65 27.24
N HIS A 35 8.32 -6.08 26.18
CA HIS A 35 8.42 -6.57 24.81
C HIS A 35 8.61 -5.42 23.81
N LEU A 36 9.28 -5.71 22.70
CA LEU A 36 9.46 -4.80 21.57
C LEU A 36 8.93 -5.45 20.30
N LEU A 37 7.98 -4.78 19.64
CA LEU A 37 7.55 -5.14 18.29
C LEU A 37 8.26 -4.27 17.25
N LEU A 38 9.03 -4.90 16.36
CA LEU A 38 9.63 -4.23 15.21
C LEU A 38 8.71 -4.33 14.00
N ALA A 39 8.01 -3.23 13.70
CA ALA A 39 7.07 -3.12 12.58
C ALA A 39 7.51 -2.03 11.60
N ILE A 40 8.81 -1.93 11.28
CA ILE A 40 9.46 -0.84 10.56
C ILE A 40 9.60 -1.06 9.04
N GLY A 41 8.84 -2.00 8.49
CA GLY A 41 8.83 -2.31 7.05
C GLY A 41 9.19 -3.75 6.71
N ARG A 42 9.45 -3.99 5.41
CA ARG A 42 9.70 -5.32 4.85
C ARG A 42 10.92 -5.29 3.95
N LYS A 43 11.67 -6.37 3.94
CA LYS A 43 12.77 -6.65 3.02
C LYS A 43 12.35 -7.78 2.07
N PRO A 44 12.60 -7.70 0.76
CA PRO A 44 12.33 -8.82 -0.15
C PRO A 44 13.23 -10.01 0.17
N ASN A 45 12.72 -11.24 0.01
CA ASN A 45 13.46 -12.47 0.23
C ASN A 45 14.31 -12.86 -1.00
N THR A 46 15.02 -11.91 -1.58
CA THR A 46 15.87 -12.11 -2.76
C THR A 46 17.29 -12.57 -2.42
N ASP A 47 17.73 -12.39 -1.19
CA ASP A 47 19.06 -12.72 -0.70
C ASP A 47 19.41 -14.22 -0.80
N LYS A 48 18.42 -15.12 -0.83
CA LYS A 48 18.62 -16.56 -0.98
C LYS A 48 18.54 -17.06 -2.43
N LEU A 49 18.21 -16.20 -3.37
CA LEU A 49 18.08 -16.56 -4.79
C LEU A 49 19.42 -16.60 -5.53
N LYS A 50 20.51 -16.22 -4.84
CA LYS A 50 21.86 -16.14 -5.43
C LYS A 50 21.91 -15.31 -6.72
N ILE A 51 21.19 -14.16 -6.68
CA ILE A 51 21.08 -13.24 -7.83
C ILE A 51 22.44 -12.74 -8.27
N GLU A 52 23.41 -12.66 -7.35
CA GLU A 52 24.81 -12.34 -7.61
C GLU A 52 25.52 -13.30 -8.61
N ASN A 53 24.97 -14.49 -8.82
CA ASN A 53 25.43 -15.42 -9.85
C ASN A 53 24.76 -15.21 -11.21
N THR A 54 23.93 -14.18 -11.32
CA THR A 54 23.20 -13.81 -12.55
C THR A 54 23.51 -12.34 -12.86
N GLU A 55 23.10 -11.90 -14.04
CA GLU A 55 23.17 -10.47 -14.41
C GLU A 55 21.85 -9.75 -14.14
N ILE A 56 21.00 -10.29 -13.28
CA ILE A 56 19.70 -9.67 -12.94
C ILE A 56 19.92 -8.43 -12.07
N ASP A 57 19.35 -7.32 -12.48
CA ASP A 57 19.42 -6.05 -11.78
C ASP A 57 18.51 -6.04 -10.55
N ILE A 58 19.06 -5.62 -9.41
CA ILE A 58 18.33 -5.31 -8.18
C ILE A 58 18.55 -3.85 -7.78
N ASN A 59 17.59 -3.26 -7.09
CA ASN A 59 17.77 -1.92 -6.55
C ASN A 59 18.40 -1.95 -5.15
N ASP A 60 18.74 -0.76 -4.61
CA ASP A 60 19.40 -0.60 -3.30
C ASP A 60 18.62 -1.20 -2.12
N LYS A 61 17.31 -1.46 -2.29
CA LYS A 61 16.45 -2.09 -1.29
C LYS A 61 16.35 -3.61 -1.46
N GLY A 62 17.03 -4.18 -2.47
CA GLY A 62 17.05 -5.60 -2.79
C GLY A 62 15.87 -6.09 -3.63
N PHE A 63 15.02 -5.23 -4.17
CA PHE A 63 13.96 -5.61 -5.10
C PHE A 63 14.53 -5.84 -6.50
N ILE A 64 14.00 -6.84 -7.20
CA ILE A 64 14.35 -7.13 -8.60
C ILE A 64 13.70 -6.06 -9.49
N ASN A 65 14.54 -5.41 -10.32
CA ASN A 65 14.05 -4.43 -11.28
C ASN A 65 13.32 -5.12 -12.44
N VAL A 66 12.15 -4.59 -12.78
CA VAL A 66 11.33 -5.08 -13.89
C VAL A 66 10.79 -3.94 -14.74
N ASN A 67 10.51 -4.26 -16.01
CA ASN A 67 9.78 -3.39 -16.91
C ASN A 67 8.26 -3.47 -16.65
N ASP A 68 7.47 -2.81 -17.47
CA ASP A 68 6.00 -2.75 -17.33
C ASP A 68 5.28 -4.10 -17.53
N HIS A 69 5.96 -5.09 -18.08
CA HIS A 69 5.44 -6.46 -18.24
C HIS A 69 6.02 -7.45 -17.21
N CYS A 70 6.56 -6.96 -16.09
CA CYS A 70 7.21 -7.75 -15.05
C CYS A 70 8.47 -8.52 -15.53
N GLU A 71 9.03 -8.22 -16.70
CA GLU A 71 10.25 -8.84 -17.21
C GLU A 71 11.47 -8.10 -16.66
N THR A 72 12.48 -8.85 -16.25
CA THR A 72 13.77 -8.30 -15.78
C THR A 72 14.60 -7.76 -16.94
N ASN A 73 15.80 -7.26 -16.66
CA ASN A 73 16.80 -6.91 -17.69
C ASN A 73 17.28 -8.13 -18.49
N ILE A 74 17.05 -9.36 -18.00
CA ILE A 74 17.36 -10.61 -18.72
C ILE A 74 16.09 -11.12 -19.40
N LYS A 75 16.13 -11.18 -20.72
CA LYS A 75 15.00 -11.62 -21.55
C LYS A 75 14.50 -13.00 -21.16
N GLY A 76 13.18 -13.13 -20.97
CA GLY A 76 12.49 -14.36 -20.61
C GLY A 76 12.52 -14.68 -19.10
N ILE A 77 13.10 -13.80 -18.28
CA ILE A 77 13.04 -13.91 -16.82
C ILE A 77 12.12 -12.84 -16.26
N PHE A 78 11.13 -13.28 -15.49
CA PHE A 78 10.08 -12.42 -14.91
C PHE A 78 10.14 -12.45 -13.38
N ALA A 79 9.86 -11.33 -12.72
CA ALA A 79 9.74 -11.24 -11.28
C ALA A 79 8.36 -10.68 -10.90
N LEU A 80 7.57 -11.47 -10.18
CA LEU A 80 6.18 -11.19 -9.84
C LEU A 80 6.00 -11.08 -8.32
N GLY A 81 5.05 -10.24 -7.89
CA GLY A 81 4.70 -10.06 -6.50
C GLY A 81 5.71 -9.22 -5.71
N ASP A 82 5.78 -9.46 -4.42
CA ASP A 82 6.54 -8.62 -3.47
C ASP A 82 8.01 -8.41 -3.87
N CYS A 83 8.64 -9.38 -4.54
CA CYS A 83 10.05 -9.31 -4.89
C CYS A 83 10.43 -8.25 -5.93
N ASN A 84 9.46 -7.77 -6.74
CA ASN A 84 9.68 -6.70 -7.72
C ASN A 84 9.44 -5.29 -7.16
N GLY A 85 8.90 -5.16 -5.93
CA GLY A 85 8.65 -3.90 -5.26
C GLY A 85 7.53 -3.02 -5.85
N LYS A 86 6.73 -3.57 -6.79
CA LYS A 86 5.62 -2.84 -7.44
C LYS A 86 4.29 -2.98 -6.71
N GLY A 87 4.28 -3.65 -5.56
CA GLY A 87 3.15 -3.82 -4.66
C GLY A 87 3.42 -4.97 -3.70
N ALA A 88 2.71 -5.01 -2.57
CA ALA A 88 2.94 -5.97 -1.49
C ALA A 88 1.63 -6.60 -0.99
N PHE A 89 0.69 -6.84 -1.90
CA PHE A 89 -0.59 -7.48 -1.63
C PHE A 89 -0.79 -8.70 -2.53
N THR A 90 -1.55 -9.68 -2.07
CA THR A 90 -1.85 -10.90 -2.84
C THR A 90 -2.53 -10.60 -4.18
N HIS A 91 -3.47 -9.64 -4.19
CA HIS A 91 -4.11 -9.21 -5.44
C HIS A 91 -3.15 -8.50 -6.39
N THR A 92 -2.12 -7.80 -5.90
CA THR A 92 -1.07 -7.21 -6.74
C THR A 92 -0.22 -8.29 -7.39
N ALA A 93 0.18 -9.32 -6.64
CA ALA A 93 0.89 -10.48 -7.19
C ALA A 93 0.06 -11.24 -8.23
N TYR A 94 -1.24 -11.38 -8.00
CA TYR A 94 -2.15 -11.98 -8.98
C TYR A 94 -2.28 -11.12 -10.25
N ASN A 95 -2.34 -9.80 -10.12
CA ASN A 95 -2.34 -8.90 -11.28
C ASN A 95 -1.01 -8.96 -12.05
N ASP A 96 0.14 -9.10 -11.38
CA ASP A 96 1.43 -9.35 -12.05
C ASP A 96 1.37 -10.62 -12.90
N TYR A 97 0.77 -11.71 -12.37
CA TYR A 97 0.51 -12.91 -13.16
C TYR A 97 -0.32 -12.62 -14.42
N GLN A 98 -1.42 -11.87 -14.29
CA GLN A 98 -2.26 -11.51 -15.44
C GLN A 98 -1.52 -10.68 -16.49
N ILE A 99 -0.59 -9.81 -16.07
CA ILE A 99 0.26 -9.02 -16.96
C ILE A 99 1.20 -9.94 -17.74
N VAL A 100 1.88 -10.86 -17.05
CA VAL A 100 2.80 -11.82 -17.69
C VAL A 100 2.05 -12.77 -18.61
N ASP A 101 0.88 -13.27 -18.21
CA ASP A 101 0.03 -14.12 -19.03
C ASP A 101 -0.41 -13.41 -20.33
N SER A 102 -0.88 -12.15 -20.22
CA SER A 102 -1.21 -11.33 -21.38
C SER A 102 0.01 -11.06 -22.27
N TYR A 103 1.18 -10.86 -21.68
CA TYR A 103 2.42 -10.60 -22.43
C TYR A 103 2.91 -11.82 -23.21
N LEU A 104 2.85 -13.01 -22.61
CA LEU A 104 3.38 -14.26 -23.19
C LEU A 104 2.39 -14.92 -24.15
N PHE A 105 1.10 -14.91 -23.83
CA PHE A 105 0.08 -15.72 -24.49
C PHE A 105 -1.10 -14.92 -25.03
N GLY A 106 -1.20 -13.64 -24.71
CA GLY A 106 -2.31 -12.77 -25.10
C GLY A 106 -1.92 -11.61 -26.02
N ASP A 107 -2.66 -10.52 -25.89
CA ASP A 107 -2.58 -9.31 -26.72
C ASP A 107 -1.55 -8.26 -26.22
N LYS A 108 -0.89 -8.52 -25.11
CA LYS A 108 0.08 -7.64 -24.43
C LYS A 108 -0.51 -6.30 -23.95
N SER A 109 -1.84 -6.24 -23.80
CA SER A 109 -2.54 -5.01 -23.43
C SER A 109 -2.38 -4.62 -21.97
N ARG A 110 -1.98 -5.55 -21.07
CA ARG A 110 -1.87 -5.30 -19.65
C ARG A 110 -0.47 -4.88 -19.25
N THR A 111 -0.39 -3.82 -18.42
CA THR A 111 0.89 -3.29 -17.90
C THR A 111 0.81 -2.95 -16.42
N ILE A 112 1.97 -2.81 -15.76
CA ILE A 112 2.06 -2.32 -14.38
C ILE A 112 1.58 -0.85 -14.32
N SER A 113 1.91 -0.04 -15.32
CA SER A 113 1.57 1.39 -15.36
C SER A 113 0.06 1.63 -15.44
N ASP A 114 -0.71 0.69 -16.01
CA ASP A 114 -2.17 0.79 -16.10
C ASP A 114 -2.88 0.32 -14.82
N ARG A 115 -2.12 -0.24 -13.87
CA ARG A 115 -2.68 -0.75 -12.61
C ARG A 115 -3.26 0.36 -11.76
N ILE A 116 -4.52 0.24 -11.41
CA ILE A 116 -5.15 1.08 -10.40
C ILE A 116 -4.77 0.52 -9.02
N ALA A 117 -4.08 1.32 -8.23
CA ALA A 117 -3.69 0.92 -6.88
C ALA A 117 -4.94 0.73 -5.99
N THR A 118 -5.09 -0.47 -5.43
CA THR A 118 -6.16 -0.79 -4.47
C THR A 118 -5.57 -1.46 -3.25
N TYR A 119 -6.05 -1.08 -2.07
CA TYR A 119 -5.66 -1.76 -0.83
C TYR A 119 -6.67 -1.54 0.28
N GLY A 120 -6.67 -2.48 1.23
CA GLY A 120 -7.37 -2.37 2.51
C GLY A 120 -6.38 -2.37 3.67
N LEU A 121 -6.69 -1.61 4.71
CA LEU A 121 -6.06 -1.73 6.01
C LEU A 121 -7.08 -2.34 6.98
N PHE A 122 -6.70 -3.47 7.59
CA PHE A 122 -7.52 -4.22 8.56
C PHE A 122 -7.36 -3.63 9.96
N VAL A 123 -7.66 -2.34 10.07
CA VAL A 123 -7.74 -1.60 11.33
C VAL A 123 -9.20 -1.51 11.78
N ASP A 124 -9.48 -0.98 12.96
CA ASP A 124 -10.83 -0.75 13.44
C ASP A 124 -11.08 0.78 13.61
N PRO A 125 -11.99 1.34 12.82
CA PRO A 125 -12.70 0.74 11.69
C PRO A 125 -11.79 0.53 10.46
N PRO A 126 -12.17 -0.41 9.54
CA PRO A 126 -11.35 -0.71 8.37
C PRO A 126 -11.29 0.46 7.39
N LEU A 127 -10.12 0.60 6.73
CA LEU A 127 -9.92 1.56 5.66
C LEU A 127 -9.74 0.81 4.34
N GLY A 128 -10.54 1.17 3.35
CA GLY A 128 -10.34 0.73 1.99
C GLY A 128 -10.07 1.90 1.04
N ARG A 129 -9.19 1.67 0.05
CA ARG A 129 -8.78 2.68 -0.92
C ARG A 129 -8.61 2.12 -2.31
N CYS A 130 -8.92 2.98 -3.29
CA CYS A 130 -8.72 2.73 -4.71
C CYS A 130 -8.21 4.02 -5.38
N GLY A 131 -7.28 3.89 -6.32
CA GLY A 131 -6.74 5.00 -7.09
C GLY A 131 -5.83 5.93 -6.29
N MET A 132 -5.73 7.18 -6.72
CA MET A 132 -4.82 8.18 -6.16
C MET A 132 -5.29 8.72 -4.81
N THR A 133 -4.34 9.13 -3.97
CA THR A 133 -4.61 10.04 -2.87
C THR A 133 -4.74 11.47 -3.37
N LYS A 134 -5.36 12.35 -2.57
CA LYS A 134 -5.42 13.77 -2.89
C LYS A 134 -4.03 14.39 -3.01
N SER A 135 -3.10 14.03 -2.13
CA SER A 135 -1.71 14.51 -2.16
C SER A 135 -0.97 14.06 -3.42
N GLU A 136 -1.13 12.80 -3.84
CA GLU A 136 -0.55 12.29 -5.09
C GLU A 136 -1.11 13.01 -6.30
N ALA A 137 -2.42 13.21 -6.38
CA ALA A 137 -3.03 13.93 -7.48
C ALA A 137 -2.55 15.39 -7.57
N LEU A 138 -2.49 16.09 -6.43
CA LEU A 138 -1.96 17.46 -6.37
C LEU A 138 -0.48 17.53 -6.75
N SER A 139 0.35 16.56 -6.32
CA SER A 139 1.78 16.52 -6.69
C SER A 139 2.01 16.29 -8.18
N LYS A 140 1.04 15.69 -8.87
CA LYS A 140 1.02 15.51 -10.33
C LYS A 140 0.40 16.71 -11.08
N GLY A 141 0.04 17.78 -10.37
CA GLY A 141 -0.60 18.96 -10.99
C GLY A 141 -2.05 18.75 -11.41
N ILE A 142 -2.71 17.69 -10.94
CA ILE A 142 -4.11 17.40 -11.27
C ILE A 142 -5.02 18.32 -10.44
N ASN A 143 -5.96 18.97 -11.12
CA ASN A 143 -6.99 19.78 -10.50
C ASN A 143 -8.07 18.86 -9.89
N VAL A 144 -8.21 18.85 -8.55
CA VAL A 144 -9.00 17.84 -7.82
C VAL A 144 -10.25 18.43 -7.21
N LEU A 145 -11.40 17.85 -7.55
CA LEU A 145 -12.64 18.00 -6.77
C LEU A 145 -12.75 16.82 -5.80
N GLU A 146 -13.09 17.11 -4.55
CA GLU A 146 -13.29 16.10 -3.52
C GLU A 146 -14.73 16.12 -3.01
N GLY A 147 -15.45 15.01 -3.20
CA GLY A 147 -16.72 14.75 -2.52
C GLY A 147 -16.45 13.92 -1.26
N LYS A 148 -16.82 14.45 -0.06
CA LYS A 148 -16.62 13.76 1.21
C LYS A 148 -17.90 13.68 2.02
N ARG A 149 -18.19 12.53 2.62
CA ARG A 149 -19.34 12.31 3.51
C ARG A 149 -18.93 11.52 4.75
N GLU A 150 -19.23 12.06 5.91
CA GLU A 150 -18.95 11.40 7.20
C GLU A 150 -19.91 10.23 7.44
N MET A 151 -19.44 9.15 8.08
CA MET A 151 -20.22 7.95 8.38
C MET A 151 -21.44 8.25 9.25
N LYS A 152 -21.39 9.21 10.15
CA LYS A 152 -22.54 9.66 10.94
C LYS A 152 -23.72 10.18 10.10
N ARG A 153 -23.53 10.43 8.80
CA ARG A 153 -24.59 10.83 7.84
C ARG A 153 -25.08 9.68 6.96
N ILE A 154 -24.56 8.47 7.16
CA ILE A 154 -24.91 7.27 6.43
C ILE A 154 -25.88 6.45 7.25
N SER A 155 -27.07 6.13 6.70
CA SER A 155 -28.14 5.42 7.41
C SER A 155 -27.67 4.07 7.96
N ARG A 156 -26.97 3.27 7.14
CA ARG A 156 -26.48 1.96 7.56
C ARG A 156 -25.44 2.01 8.67
N ALA A 157 -24.58 3.03 8.68
CA ALA A 157 -23.62 3.26 9.75
C ALA A 157 -24.31 3.61 11.08
N LYS A 158 -25.40 4.41 10.99
CA LYS A 158 -26.23 4.73 12.17
C LYS A 158 -26.97 3.50 12.72
N GLU A 159 -27.54 2.67 11.85
CA GLU A 159 -28.22 1.43 12.23
C GLU A 159 -27.30 0.47 12.99
N LYS A 160 -26.00 0.43 12.62
CA LYS A 160 -24.97 -0.38 13.27
C LYS A 160 -24.32 0.29 14.48
N ALA A 161 -24.62 1.56 14.76
CA ALA A 161 -23.90 2.41 15.71
C ALA A 161 -22.38 2.57 15.40
N GLU A 162 -21.98 2.35 14.16
CA GLU A 162 -20.60 2.43 13.66
C GLU A 162 -20.40 3.73 12.87
N THR A 163 -20.50 4.87 13.54
CA THR A 163 -20.59 6.20 12.88
C THR A 163 -19.24 6.91 12.73
N PHE A 164 -18.16 6.28 13.17
CA PHE A 164 -16.81 6.84 12.98
C PHE A 164 -16.32 6.63 11.55
N GLY A 165 -15.64 7.65 11.00
CA GLY A 165 -15.02 7.57 9.67
C GLY A 165 -15.74 8.40 8.60
N PHE A 166 -15.40 8.12 7.34
CA PHE A 166 -15.89 8.88 6.18
C PHE A 166 -15.79 8.05 4.88
N MET A 167 -16.52 8.51 3.88
CA MET A 167 -16.33 8.13 2.46
C MET A 167 -15.84 9.36 1.70
N SER A 168 -14.90 9.18 0.77
CA SER A 168 -14.49 10.26 -0.16
C SER A 168 -14.30 9.72 -1.57
N VAL A 169 -14.57 10.59 -2.55
CA VAL A 169 -14.30 10.36 -3.97
C VAL A 169 -13.54 11.56 -4.51
N LEU A 170 -12.50 11.29 -5.27
CA LEU A 170 -11.69 12.30 -5.93
C LEU A 170 -11.98 12.27 -7.43
N VAL A 171 -12.25 13.43 -8.00
CA VAL A 171 -12.52 13.62 -9.42
C VAL A 171 -11.50 14.60 -9.99
N ASN A 172 -10.96 14.30 -11.16
CA ASN A 172 -10.19 15.28 -11.92
C ASN A 172 -11.14 16.32 -12.51
N ALA A 173 -11.02 17.58 -12.09
CA ALA A 173 -11.91 18.67 -12.50
C ALA A 173 -11.86 19.01 -13.98
N ASP A 174 -10.76 18.65 -14.66
CA ASP A 174 -10.56 18.99 -16.08
C ASP A 174 -11.13 17.90 -17.01
N THR A 175 -11.29 16.66 -16.50
CA THR A 175 -11.71 15.51 -17.31
C THR A 175 -12.98 14.84 -16.82
N ASP A 176 -13.51 15.26 -15.67
CA ASP A 176 -14.65 14.66 -14.95
C ASP A 176 -14.47 13.16 -14.59
N LYS A 177 -13.22 12.65 -14.65
CA LYS A 177 -12.92 11.25 -14.32
C LYS A 177 -12.69 11.05 -12.83
N ILE A 178 -13.23 9.98 -12.27
CA ILE A 178 -12.90 9.52 -10.92
C ILE A 178 -11.44 9.06 -10.92
N ILE A 179 -10.64 9.61 -10.03
CA ILE A 179 -9.20 9.29 -9.90
C ILE A 179 -8.83 8.62 -8.58
N GLY A 180 -9.74 8.61 -7.63
CA GLY A 180 -9.54 7.94 -6.35
C GLY A 180 -10.79 7.88 -5.49
N ALA A 181 -10.84 6.87 -4.62
CA ALA A 181 -11.88 6.72 -3.62
C ALA A 181 -11.33 6.14 -2.32
N SER A 182 -11.94 6.50 -1.19
CA SER A 182 -11.56 5.98 0.13
C SER A 182 -12.81 5.79 0.99
N VAL A 183 -12.84 4.71 1.76
CA VAL A 183 -13.88 4.43 2.75
C VAL A 183 -13.18 4.05 4.06
N LEU A 184 -13.28 4.89 5.07
CA LEU A 184 -12.91 4.59 6.44
C LEU A 184 -14.20 4.38 7.23
N GLY A 185 -14.42 3.20 7.77
CA GLY A 185 -15.63 2.90 8.52
C GLY A 185 -16.28 1.57 8.15
N THR A 186 -17.49 1.36 8.63
CA THR A 186 -18.25 0.12 8.35
C THR A 186 -18.36 -0.13 6.85
N GLY A 187 -17.89 -1.29 6.41
CA GLY A 187 -17.85 -1.68 5.02
C GLY A 187 -16.65 -1.15 4.21
N GLY A 188 -15.60 -0.62 4.86
CA GLY A 188 -14.31 -0.28 4.25
C GLY A 188 -13.41 -1.49 3.99
N ASP A 189 -13.93 -2.71 4.03
CA ASP A 189 -13.21 -3.93 3.70
C ASP A 189 -12.89 -4.06 2.20
N GLU A 190 -11.91 -4.90 1.85
CA GLU A 190 -11.46 -5.12 0.48
C GLU A 190 -12.59 -5.48 -0.49
N SER A 191 -13.64 -6.18 -0.04
CA SER A 191 -14.72 -6.68 -0.89
C SER A 191 -15.52 -5.56 -1.57
N LYS A 192 -15.61 -4.39 -0.94
CA LYS A 192 -16.38 -3.25 -1.48
C LYS A 192 -15.54 -2.31 -2.33
N ILE A 193 -14.22 -2.30 -2.13
CA ILE A 193 -13.29 -1.49 -2.91
C ILE A 193 -13.11 -2.08 -4.31
N PHE A 194 -13.17 -3.39 -4.43
CA PHE A 194 -13.13 -4.08 -5.72
C PHE A 194 -14.21 -3.59 -6.71
N TRP A 195 -15.35 -3.09 -6.22
CA TRP A 195 -16.38 -2.49 -7.07
C TRP A 195 -15.98 -1.13 -7.63
N PHE A 196 -15.18 -0.35 -6.90
CA PHE A 196 -14.72 0.96 -7.39
C PHE A 196 -13.68 0.83 -8.50
N THR A 197 -12.88 -0.24 -8.52
CA THR A 197 -11.94 -0.50 -9.63
C THR A 197 -12.66 -0.79 -10.93
N LYS A 198 -13.77 -1.54 -10.89
CA LYS A 198 -14.59 -1.84 -12.09
C LYS A 198 -15.37 -0.64 -12.64
N ILE A 199 -15.57 0.41 -11.85
CA ILE A 199 -16.26 1.64 -12.30
C ILE A 199 -15.26 2.63 -12.92
N ALA A 200 -13.96 2.46 -12.63
CA ALA A 200 -12.90 3.34 -13.14
C ALA A 200 -12.23 2.81 -14.42
N GLU A 201 -12.50 1.56 -14.82
CA GLU A 201 -12.21 0.99 -16.15
C GLU A 201 -13.26 1.43 -17.18
#